data_553dfd91d515e13bfcb725fb4f973cf9
#
_entry.id   553dfd91d515e13bfcb725fb4f973cf9
#
_cell.length_a   1.000
_cell.length_b   1.000
_cell.length_c   1.000
_cell.angle_alpha   90.00
_cell.angle_beta   90.00
_cell.angle_gamma   90.00
#
_symmetry.space_group_name_H-M   'P 1'
#
loop_
_entity.id
_entity.type
_entity.pdbx_description
1 polymer ?
#
loop_
_entity_poly.entity_id
_entity_poly.type
_entity_poly.pdbx_seq_one_letter_code
_entity_poly.pdbx_strand_id
1 'polypeptide(L)'
;MQHWKDFVSWADHLSQGKHRAYISMHSFSQMLISSYAVSYNEFPHEPFSIDQMNEAGKVITDAMTAVHGFKYEYGQSREILYPSAGTSKDYALEVFRIPLSWTWELRDTGKYGFILPPQHIVPNFEEVLAGMKALVGFINENYET
;
A
#
# COMPACT_ATOMS: atom_id res chain seq x y z
N MET A 1 2.69 18.93 -10.79
CA MET A 1 1.41 18.18 -10.64
C MET A 1 0.80 17.73 -11.98
N GLN A 2 0.89 18.48 -13.07
CA GLN A 2 0.32 18.09 -14.36
C GLN A 2 0.93 16.79 -14.90
N HIS A 3 2.26 16.66 -14.94
CA HIS A 3 2.96 15.47 -15.45
C HIS A 3 2.58 14.16 -14.75
N TRP A 4 2.31 14.21 -13.44
CA TRP A 4 1.82 13.03 -12.71
C TRP A 4 0.42 12.63 -13.17
N LYS A 5 -0.48 13.59 -13.32
CA LYS A 5 -1.84 13.35 -13.81
C LYS A 5 -1.84 12.77 -15.21
N ASP A 6 -0.99 13.32 -16.08
CA ASP A 6 -0.84 12.86 -17.46
C ASP A 6 -0.30 11.41 -17.49
N PHE A 7 0.71 11.09 -16.65
CA PHE A 7 1.27 9.76 -16.55
C PHE A 7 0.23 8.72 -16.07
N VAL A 8 -0.53 9.04 -15.03
CA VAL A 8 -1.50 8.09 -14.50
C VAL A 8 -2.72 7.96 -15.40
N SER A 9 -3.17 9.05 -16.02
CA SER A 9 -4.20 9.00 -17.06
C SER A 9 -3.78 8.13 -18.24
N TRP A 10 -2.52 8.23 -18.66
CA TRP A 10 -1.94 7.38 -19.70
C TRP A 10 -1.85 5.91 -19.26
N ALA A 11 -1.40 5.64 -18.03
CA ALA A 11 -1.32 4.29 -17.48
C ALA A 11 -2.70 3.64 -17.33
N ASP A 12 -3.69 4.39 -16.86
CA ASP A 12 -5.08 3.94 -16.77
C ASP A 12 -5.67 3.64 -18.15
N HIS A 13 -5.42 4.50 -19.13
CA HIS A 13 -5.83 4.26 -20.50
C HIS A 13 -5.21 2.98 -21.10
N LEU A 14 -3.94 2.72 -20.82
CA LEU A 14 -3.26 1.48 -21.29
C LEU A 14 -3.83 0.23 -20.63
N SER A 15 -4.16 0.28 -19.34
CA SER A 15 -4.73 -0.86 -18.60
C SER A 15 -6.23 -1.04 -18.82
N GLN A 16 -6.88 -0.11 -19.48
CA GLN A 16 -8.34 -0.07 -19.64
C GLN A 16 -9.10 -0.15 -18.29
N GLY A 17 -8.58 0.53 -17.27
CA GLY A 17 -9.17 0.51 -15.92
C GLY A 17 -8.97 -0.81 -15.16
N LYS A 18 -8.04 -1.65 -15.57
CA LYS A 18 -7.78 -2.96 -14.94
C LYS A 18 -6.76 -2.93 -13.81
N HIS A 19 -6.32 -1.75 -13.36
CA HIS A 19 -5.46 -1.66 -12.20
C HIS A 19 -6.20 -2.15 -10.95
N ARG A 20 -5.61 -3.08 -10.21
CA ARG A 20 -6.16 -3.61 -8.97
C ARG A 20 -5.46 -3.12 -7.73
N ALA A 21 -4.19 -2.74 -7.87
CA ALA A 21 -3.38 -2.28 -6.74
C ALA A 21 -2.51 -1.09 -7.11
N TYR A 22 -2.33 -0.19 -6.15
CA TYR A 22 -1.38 0.92 -6.15
C TYR A 22 -0.51 0.83 -4.90
N ILE A 23 0.80 0.89 -5.06
CA ILE A 23 1.75 0.86 -3.95
C ILE A 23 2.77 1.97 -4.13
N SER A 24 2.90 2.81 -3.11
CA SER A 24 4.00 3.77 -2.96
C SER A 24 4.99 3.22 -1.94
N MET A 25 6.22 2.95 -2.38
CA MET A 25 7.28 2.41 -1.51
C MET A 25 8.00 3.53 -0.78
N HIS A 26 8.02 3.44 0.53
CA HIS A 26 8.64 4.39 1.44
C HIS A 26 9.54 3.68 2.45
N SER A 27 10.20 4.42 3.29
CA SER A 27 10.83 4.03 4.54
C SER A 27 10.65 5.20 5.52
N PHE A 28 10.60 4.93 6.77
CA PHE A 28 10.70 3.67 7.49
C PHE A 28 9.54 3.53 8.48
N SER A 29 9.15 2.35 8.86
CA SER A 29 8.34 2.02 10.05
C SER A 29 7.76 0.59 10.03
N GLN A 30 7.99 -0.16 8.96
CA GLN A 30 7.43 -1.51 8.78
C GLN A 30 5.90 -1.52 8.87
N MET A 31 5.25 -0.70 8.04
CA MET A 31 3.80 -0.53 8.01
C MET A 31 3.25 -0.59 6.58
N LEU A 32 2.07 -1.18 6.42
CA LEU A 32 1.24 -1.05 5.24
C LEU A 32 0.08 -0.09 5.55
N ILE A 33 0.18 1.11 5.04
CA ILE A 33 -0.71 2.21 5.36
C ILE A 33 -1.72 2.37 4.24
N SER A 34 -2.97 1.96 4.48
CA SER A 34 -4.05 2.06 3.50
C SER A 34 -4.69 3.46 3.45
N SER A 35 -5.47 3.73 2.41
CA SER A 35 -6.41 4.85 2.36
C SER A 35 -7.51 4.62 3.42
N TYR A 36 -8.09 5.63 4.07
CA TYR A 36 -7.85 7.05 3.81
C TYR A 36 -6.91 7.68 4.85
N ALA A 37 -6.17 8.73 4.41
CA ALA A 37 -5.32 9.50 5.32
C ALA A 37 -6.07 10.68 5.98
N VAL A 38 -7.15 11.15 5.39
CA VAL A 38 -7.94 12.29 5.89
C VAL A 38 -9.01 11.86 6.88
N SER A 39 -9.29 12.75 7.85
CA SER A 39 -10.41 12.59 8.79
C SER A 39 -11.69 13.18 8.18
N TYR A 40 -12.34 12.47 7.30
CA TYR A 40 -13.70 12.80 6.87
C TYR A 40 -14.71 12.01 7.69
N ASN A 41 -15.78 12.68 8.12
CA ASN A 41 -16.90 12.05 8.81
C ASN A 41 -17.75 11.21 7.84
N GLU A 42 -17.62 11.45 6.55
CA GLU A 42 -18.31 10.72 5.49
C GLU A 42 -17.32 10.46 4.35
N PHE A 43 -17.20 9.20 3.94
CA PHE A 43 -16.47 8.84 2.72
C PHE A 43 -17.34 9.19 1.53
N PRO A 44 -16.89 10.05 0.60
CA PRO A 44 -17.74 10.54 -0.47
C PRO A 44 -18.20 9.46 -1.44
N HIS A 45 -17.52 8.33 -1.48
CA HIS A 45 -17.86 7.24 -2.40
C HIS A 45 -17.52 5.87 -1.79
N GLU A 46 -18.55 5.19 -1.28
CA GLU A 46 -18.45 3.76 -1.07
C GLU A 46 -18.55 3.03 -2.41
N PRO A 47 -17.44 2.49 -2.93
CA PRO A 47 -17.50 1.15 -3.47
C PRO A 47 -16.31 0.28 -3.06
N PHE A 48 -15.34 0.80 -2.31
CA PHE A 48 -14.17 0.02 -1.94
C PHE A 48 -14.23 -0.28 -0.45
N SER A 49 -14.34 -1.56 -0.15
CA SER A 49 -14.42 -2.03 1.23
C SER A 49 -13.08 -1.81 1.94
N ILE A 50 -13.09 -0.97 2.97
CA ILE A 50 -11.99 -0.85 3.92
C ILE A 50 -11.65 -2.22 4.50
N ASP A 51 -12.67 -3.05 4.72
CA ASP A 51 -12.51 -4.41 5.19
C ASP A 51 -11.66 -5.24 4.22
N GLN A 52 -11.89 -5.11 2.92
CA GLN A 52 -11.11 -5.80 1.89
C GLN A 52 -9.65 -5.32 1.84
N MET A 53 -9.40 -4.01 2.01
CA MET A 53 -8.02 -3.50 2.14
C MET A 53 -7.33 -4.01 3.42
N ASN A 54 -8.06 -4.12 4.52
CA ASN A 54 -7.54 -4.67 5.77
C ASN A 54 -7.27 -6.18 5.65
N GLU A 55 -8.16 -6.93 5.01
CA GLU A 55 -7.97 -8.36 4.74
C GLU A 55 -6.73 -8.60 3.88
N ALA A 56 -6.59 -7.87 2.77
CA ALA A 56 -5.39 -7.92 1.94
C ALA A 56 -4.14 -7.49 2.74
N GLY A 57 -4.22 -6.41 3.52
CA GLY A 57 -3.13 -5.93 4.37
C GLY A 57 -2.64 -6.99 5.34
N LYS A 58 -3.57 -7.73 5.96
CA LYS A 58 -3.23 -8.85 6.84
C LYS A 58 -2.47 -9.96 6.10
N VAL A 59 -2.98 -10.40 4.97
CA VAL A 59 -2.34 -11.47 4.17
C VAL A 59 -0.94 -11.07 3.74
N ILE A 60 -0.75 -9.83 3.33
CA ILE A 60 0.53 -9.28 2.89
C ILE A 60 1.52 -9.22 4.07
N THR A 61 1.11 -8.62 5.19
CA THR A 61 2.00 -8.43 6.35
C THR A 61 2.37 -9.75 7.03
N ASP A 62 1.46 -10.72 7.06
CA ASP A 62 1.75 -12.07 7.53
C ASP A 62 2.82 -12.74 6.66
N ALA A 63 2.71 -12.63 5.32
CA ALA A 63 3.70 -13.16 4.40
C ALA A 63 5.07 -12.49 4.54
N MET A 64 5.12 -11.16 4.67
CA MET A 64 6.36 -10.42 4.90
C MET A 64 7.02 -10.82 6.22
N THR A 65 6.23 -10.88 7.29
CA THR A 65 6.69 -11.24 8.64
C THR A 65 7.25 -12.66 8.69
N ALA A 66 6.65 -13.60 7.95
CA ALA A 66 7.08 -15.00 7.93
C ALA A 66 8.49 -15.22 7.38
N VAL A 67 9.05 -14.29 6.60
CA VAL A 67 10.36 -14.45 5.97
C VAL A 67 11.51 -14.38 7.00
N HIS A 68 11.51 -13.32 7.82
CA HIS A 68 12.59 -13.07 8.79
C HIS A 68 12.11 -12.79 10.22
N GLY A 69 10.79 -12.86 10.46
CA GLY A 69 10.20 -12.59 11.77
C GLY A 69 10.07 -11.10 12.13
N PHE A 70 10.38 -10.19 11.22
CA PHE A 70 10.17 -8.76 11.44
C PHE A 70 8.70 -8.41 11.25
N LYS A 71 8.07 -7.93 12.32
CA LYS A 71 6.65 -7.62 12.30
C LYS A 71 6.36 -6.39 11.43
N TYR A 72 5.41 -6.54 10.52
CA TYR A 72 4.79 -5.45 9.78
C TYR A 72 3.38 -5.20 10.33
N GLU A 73 2.99 -3.94 10.45
CA GLU A 73 1.65 -3.53 10.83
C GLU A 73 0.85 -3.09 9.58
N TYR A 74 -0.47 -3.13 9.67
CA TYR A 74 -1.34 -2.63 8.60
C TYR A 74 -2.55 -1.92 9.18
N GLY A 75 -3.09 -0.97 8.42
CA GLY A 75 -4.30 -0.24 8.79
C GLY A 75 -4.45 1.06 8.05
N GLN A 76 -5.53 1.77 8.33
CA GLN A 76 -5.75 3.08 7.74
C GLN A 76 -4.77 4.13 8.29
N SER A 77 -4.28 4.98 7.41
CA SER A 77 -3.33 6.04 7.75
C SER A 77 -3.74 6.88 8.96
N ARG A 78 -5.01 7.27 9.01
CA ARG A 78 -5.55 8.07 10.12
C ARG A 78 -5.58 7.35 11.46
N GLU A 79 -5.57 6.01 11.46
CA GLU A 79 -5.70 5.18 12.67
C GLU A 79 -4.34 4.78 13.22
N ILE A 80 -3.43 4.36 12.34
CA ILE A 80 -2.13 3.81 12.74
C ILE A 80 -0.98 4.82 12.67
N LEU A 81 -1.20 5.98 12.03
CA LEU A 81 -0.18 7.02 11.88
C LEU A 81 -0.73 8.38 12.35
N TYR A 82 -1.23 9.18 11.44
CA TYR A 82 -1.88 10.47 11.69
C TYR A 82 -2.70 10.91 10.47
N PRO A 83 -3.72 11.76 10.66
CA PRO A 83 -4.45 12.33 9.54
C PRO A 83 -3.54 13.21 8.67
N SER A 84 -3.63 13.01 7.36
CA SER A 84 -2.88 13.78 6.37
C SER A 84 -3.71 14.00 5.12
N ALA A 85 -3.32 14.96 4.28
CA ALA A 85 -3.99 15.26 3.02
C ALA A 85 -3.02 15.23 1.84
N GLY A 86 -3.54 15.03 0.63
CA GLY A 86 -2.74 15.08 -0.59
C GLY A 86 -1.87 13.84 -0.82
N THR A 87 -2.23 12.70 -0.23
CA THR A 87 -1.47 11.46 -0.40
C THR A 87 -1.76 10.82 -1.76
N SER A 88 -0.74 10.21 -2.35
CA SER A 88 -0.86 9.57 -3.67
C SER A 88 -1.78 8.34 -3.63
N LYS A 89 -1.80 7.60 -2.52
CA LYS A 89 -2.69 6.44 -2.35
C LYS A 89 -4.17 6.84 -2.32
N ASP A 90 -4.51 7.96 -1.63
CA ASP A 90 -5.89 8.46 -1.62
C ASP A 90 -6.30 8.93 -3.02
N TYR A 91 -5.39 9.58 -3.75
CA TYR A 91 -5.63 9.97 -5.13
C TYR A 91 -5.82 8.76 -6.05
N ALA A 92 -5.04 7.70 -5.89
CA ALA A 92 -5.17 6.46 -6.65
C ALA A 92 -6.53 5.79 -6.41
N LEU A 93 -6.98 5.74 -5.17
CA LEU A 93 -8.29 5.20 -4.80
C LEU A 93 -9.43 6.06 -5.34
N GLU A 94 -9.41 7.37 -5.09
CA GLU A 94 -10.54 8.27 -5.37
C GLU A 94 -10.66 8.63 -6.85
N VAL A 95 -9.54 8.92 -7.51
CA VAL A 95 -9.56 9.43 -8.88
C VAL A 95 -9.42 8.31 -9.91
N PHE A 96 -8.53 7.34 -9.66
CA PHE A 96 -8.29 6.22 -10.56
C PHE A 96 -9.07 4.97 -10.20
N ARG A 97 -9.80 4.99 -9.08
CA ARG A 97 -10.66 3.89 -8.63
C ARG A 97 -9.89 2.57 -8.47
N ILE A 98 -8.62 2.68 -8.04
CA ILE A 98 -7.78 1.52 -7.75
C ILE A 98 -8.11 1.01 -6.35
N PRO A 99 -8.74 -0.17 -6.20
CA PRO A 99 -9.36 -0.59 -4.94
C PRO A 99 -8.36 -0.87 -3.82
N LEU A 100 -7.16 -1.31 -4.15
CA LEU A 100 -6.13 -1.71 -3.20
C LEU A 100 -4.99 -0.69 -3.25
N SER A 101 -5.06 0.34 -2.40
CA SER A 101 -4.13 1.48 -2.46
C SER A 101 -3.42 1.69 -1.13
N TRP A 102 -2.07 1.58 -1.16
CA TRP A 102 -1.23 1.68 0.03
C TRP A 102 0.03 2.53 -0.17
N THR A 103 0.55 3.02 0.96
CA THR A 103 1.96 3.30 1.17
C THR A 103 2.56 2.16 1.97
N TRP A 104 3.64 1.56 1.48
CA TRP A 104 4.41 0.54 2.20
C TRP A 104 5.65 1.19 2.78
N GLU A 105 5.66 1.35 4.10
CA GLU A 105 6.82 1.77 4.86
C GLU A 105 7.67 0.54 5.18
N LEU A 106 8.85 0.47 4.58
CA LEU A 106 9.75 -0.67 4.72
C LEU A 106 10.58 -0.59 6.00
N ARG A 107 11.60 -1.47 6.13
CA ARG A 107 12.52 -1.48 7.28
C ARG A 107 13.17 -0.11 7.50
N ASP A 108 13.48 0.23 8.71
CA ASP A 108 13.28 -0.51 9.97
C ASP A 108 12.22 0.20 10.84
N THR A 109 12.23 -0.06 12.16
CA THR A 109 11.34 0.63 13.12
C THR A 109 12.02 1.78 13.85
N GLY A 110 13.12 2.32 13.31
CA GLY A 110 13.78 3.53 13.82
C GLY A 110 15.18 3.34 14.38
N LYS A 111 15.71 2.12 14.43
CA LYS A 111 17.11 1.89 14.86
C LYS A 111 18.12 2.56 13.92
N TYR A 112 17.88 2.48 12.63
CA TYR A 112 18.69 3.09 11.58
C TYR A 112 17.94 4.18 10.82
N GLY A 113 16.60 4.11 10.79
CA GLY A 113 15.74 5.06 10.09
C GLY A 113 16.05 5.14 8.59
N PHE A 114 16.28 6.36 8.10
CA PHE A 114 16.59 6.58 6.69
C PHE A 114 18.02 6.15 6.27
N ILE A 115 18.85 5.71 7.20
CA ILE A 115 20.24 5.29 6.94
C ILE A 115 20.38 3.78 7.18
N LEU A 116 19.50 3.00 6.55
CA LEU A 116 19.51 1.55 6.68
C LEU A 116 20.81 0.96 6.10
N PRO A 117 21.58 0.18 6.88
CA PRO A 117 22.85 -0.39 6.42
C PRO A 117 22.68 -1.37 5.24
N PRO A 118 23.67 -1.45 4.32
CA PRO A 118 23.58 -2.26 3.10
C PRO A 118 23.27 -3.75 3.32
N GLN A 119 23.66 -4.33 4.44
CA GLN A 119 23.37 -5.73 4.76
C GLN A 119 21.86 -6.02 4.92
N HIS A 120 21.02 -4.99 5.06
CA HIS A 120 19.56 -5.11 5.12
C HIS A 120 18.88 -5.07 3.75
N ILE A 121 19.60 -4.75 2.66
CA ILE A 121 18.99 -4.59 1.33
C ILE A 121 18.35 -5.90 0.88
N VAL A 122 19.12 -7.00 0.87
CA VAL A 122 18.61 -8.30 0.41
C VAL A 122 17.50 -8.83 1.33
N PRO A 123 17.67 -8.88 2.67
CA PRO A 123 16.59 -9.34 3.54
C PRO A 123 15.31 -8.50 3.43
N ASN A 124 15.43 -7.18 3.27
CA ASN A 124 14.26 -6.32 3.08
C ASN A 124 13.55 -6.61 1.76
N PHE A 125 14.32 -6.84 0.68
CA PHE A 125 13.76 -7.23 -0.62
C PHE A 125 13.03 -8.57 -0.57
N GLU A 126 13.55 -9.56 0.16
CA GLU A 126 12.91 -10.87 0.33
C GLU A 126 11.53 -10.73 1.00
N GLU A 127 11.40 -9.87 2.01
CA GLU A 127 10.12 -9.56 2.65
C GLU A 127 9.15 -8.90 1.66
N VAL A 128 9.63 -7.88 0.94
CA VAL A 128 8.82 -7.20 -0.09
C VAL A 128 8.34 -8.17 -1.15
N LEU A 129 9.22 -9.06 -1.63
CA LEU A 129 8.87 -10.07 -2.63
C LEU A 129 7.79 -11.04 -2.12
N ALA A 130 7.88 -11.45 -0.85
CA ALA A 130 6.85 -12.29 -0.22
C ALA A 130 5.51 -11.56 -0.16
N GLY A 131 5.51 -10.30 0.27
CA GLY A 131 4.32 -9.45 0.30
C GLY A 131 3.69 -9.22 -1.08
N MET A 132 4.50 -8.99 -2.11
CA MET A 132 4.02 -8.85 -3.49
C MET A 132 3.39 -10.13 -4.02
N LYS A 133 3.96 -11.30 -3.73
CA LYS A 133 3.37 -12.58 -4.10
C LYS A 133 2.03 -12.81 -3.40
N ALA A 134 1.93 -12.48 -2.13
CA ALA A 134 0.70 -12.57 -1.35
C ALA A 134 -0.38 -11.63 -1.91
N LEU A 135 -0.03 -10.40 -2.27
CA LEU A 135 -0.94 -9.45 -2.91
C LEU A 135 -1.47 -9.97 -4.24
N VAL A 136 -0.60 -10.51 -5.10
CA VAL A 136 -1.01 -11.09 -6.40
C VAL A 136 -1.95 -12.28 -6.18
N GLY A 137 -1.66 -13.14 -5.20
CA GLY A 137 -2.56 -14.23 -4.80
C GLY A 137 -3.94 -13.71 -4.40
N PHE A 138 -3.97 -12.74 -3.50
CA PHE A 138 -5.21 -12.10 -3.03
C PHE A 138 -6.01 -11.48 -4.19
N ILE A 139 -5.34 -10.79 -5.13
CA ILE A 139 -6.00 -10.20 -6.30
C ILE A 139 -6.63 -11.30 -7.17
N ASN A 140 -5.92 -12.36 -7.45
CA ASN A 140 -6.43 -13.45 -8.29
C ASN A 140 -7.64 -14.18 -7.68
N GLU A 141 -7.73 -14.21 -6.35
CA GLU A 141 -8.84 -14.85 -5.63
C GLU A 141 -10.07 -13.93 -5.51
N ASN A 142 -9.90 -12.62 -5.49
CA ASN A 142 -10.96 -11.66 -5.14
C ASN A 142 -11.39 -10.74 -6.28
N TYR A 143 -10.65 -10.70 -7.39
CA TYR A 143 -10.97 -9.84 -8.53
C TYR A 143 -10.97 -10.65 -9.82
N GLU A 144 -12.01 -10.49 -10.63
CA GLU A 144 -12.04 -11.07 -11.97
C GLU A 144 -10.92 -10.45 -12.84
N THR A 145 -10.20 -11.31 -13.55
CA THR A 145 -9.09 -10.94 -14.46
C THR A 145 -9.60 -10.60 -15.86
#